data_464e8caeb463669093a080cffb3c98b7
#
_entry.id   464e8caeb463669093a080cffb3c98b7
#
_cell.length_a   1.000
_cell.length_b   1.000
_cell.length_c   1.000
_cell.angle_alpha   90.00
_cell.angle_beta   90.00
_cell.angle_gamma   90.00
#
_symmetry.space_group_name_H-M   'P 1'
#
loop_
_entity.id
_entity.type
_entity.pdbx_description
1 polymer ?
#
loop_
_entity_poly.entity_id
_entity_poly.type
_entity_poly.pdbx_seq_one_letter_code
_entity_poly.pdbx_strand_id
1 'polypeptide(L)'
;MPVTRQLGPFPILGLWAVLCFGGGLYATWLGYGGRGFAATLTAFSFYFGVMLLLAARGVPESFSSRLGGGSGYLVGAAALFVYLIYAIGTSTFTFSRAGVIAAIVFVPLALAASAERQPPGAWQDYLTLAGIWVTVKFSPSHWLWPYPNERLAYVFTVLLCLNVALAAFVLIRKTPGIGYNIGWGSRWSFFVLASFLVFAGIAIPLGTGIHFIHFAPQWHAGWSLPFLSIAILFFTAWPEEFLFRGLLQNMLSRSSKSDLAGWWSASVLFGFSHITNLGFPNWRYVILATIAGLFYGWTWRRTNSIFASALVHAAIDITWHFLFRAP
;
A
#
# COMPACT_ATOMS: atom_id res chain seq x y z
N MET A 1 -2.64 -25.63 9.85
CA MET A 1 -2.95 -24.20 9.60
C MET A 1 -4.41 -24.10 9.23
N PRO A 2 -5.20 -23.13 9.72
CA PRO A 2 -6.59 -22.98 9.30
C PRO A 2 -6.63 -22.69 7.79
N VAL A 3 -7.52 -23.38 7.09
CA VAL A 3 -7.72 -23.20 5.65
C VAL A 3 -8.21 -21.78 5.40
N THR A 4 -7.35 -20.93 4.86
CA THR A 4 -7.73 -19.59 4.43
C THR A 4 -8.51 -19.69 3.13
N ARG A 5 -9.75 -19.23 3.11
CA ARG A 5 -10.52 -19.08 1.87
C ARG A 5 -10.00 -17.83 1.14
N GLN A 6 -9.02 -18.01 0.26
CA GLN A 6 -8.56 -16.95 -0.63
C GLN A 6 -9.55 -16.74 -1.77
N LEU A 7 -9.83 -15.47 -2.09
CA LEU A 7 -10.68 -15.12 -3.22
C LEU A 7 -9.99 -15.44 -4.54
N GLY A 8 -10.75 -16.03 -5.45
CA GLY A 8 -10.32 -16.23 -6.84
C GLY A 8 -10.46 -14.95 -7.67
N PRO A 9 -10.06 -14.99 -8.96
CA PRO A 9 -10.06 -13.80 -9.82
C PRO A 9 -11.47 -13.20 -10.06
N PHE A 10 -12.52 -14.01 -10.20
CA PHE A 10 -13.86 -13.51 -10.50
C PHE A 10 -14.46 -12.62 -9.39
N PRO A 11 -14.49 -13.04 -8.10
CA PRO A 11 -14.95 -12.14 -7.03
C PRO A 11 -14.10 -10.87 -6.92
N ILE A 12 -12.80 -10.95 -7.19
CA ILE A 12 -11.91 -9.78 -7.15
C ILE A 12 -12.20 -8.83 -8.32
N LEU A 13 -12.46 -9.33 -9.51
CA LEU A 13 -12.91 -8.50 -10.64
C LEU A 13 -14.25 -7.82 -10.34
N GLY A 14 -15.19 -8.53 -9.69
CA GLY A 14 -16.44 -7.95 -9.24
C GLY A 14 -16.21 -6.80 -8.23
N LEU A 15 -15.36 -7.01 -7.23
CA LEU A 15 -14.98 -5.98 -6.26
C LEU A 15 -14.32 -4.77 -6.95
N TRP A 16 -13.36 -5.01 -7.83
CA TRP A 16 -12.71 -3.97 -8.62
C TRP A 16 -13.72 -3.15 -9.44
N ALA A 17 -14.63 -3.81 -10.17
CA ALA A 17 -15.62 -3.15 -10.99
C ALA A 17 -16.57 -2.28 -10.14
N VAL A 18 -17.06 -2.79 -9.01
CA VAL A 18 -17.93 -2.03 -8.08
C VAL A 18 -17.21 -0.81 -7.51
N LEU A 19 -15.95 -0.95 -7.09
CA LEU A 19 -15.18 0.17 -6.52
C LEU A 19 -14.82 1.22 -7.57
N CYS A 20 -14.42 0.80 -8.78
CA CYS A 20 -14.11 1.74 -9.87
C CYS A 20 -15.38 2.46 -10.38
N PHE A 21 -16.48 1.73 -10.55
CA PHE A 21 -17.76 2.32 -10.97
C PHE A 21 -18.32 3.27 -9.90
N GLY A 22 -18.33 2.84 -8.63
CA GLY A 22 -18.78 3.67 -7.51
C GLY A 22 -17.91 4.92 -7.33
N GLY A 23 -16.59 4.78 -7.43
CA GLY A 23 -15.66 5.91 -7.41
C GLY A 23 -15.86 6.86 -8.60
N GLY A 24 -16.08 6.32 -9.79
CA GLY A 24 -16.39 7.10 -11.00
C GLY A 24 -17.70 7.89 -10.86
N LEU A 25 -18.77 7.25 -10.38
CA LEU A 25 -20.04 7.93 -10.11
C LEU A 25 -19.89 9.04 -9.07
N TYR A 26 -19.18 8.76 -7.97
CA TYR A 26 -18.92 9.76 -6.94
C TYR A 26 -18.13 10.96 -7.48
N ALA A 27 -17.09 10.70 -8.28
CA ALA A 27 -16.31 11.77 -8.91
C ALA A 27 -17.16 12.60 -9.89
N THR A 28 -18.03 11.94 -10.68
CA THR A 28 -18.98 12.64 -11.57
C THR A 28 -19.96 13.51 -10.79
N TRP A 29 -20.45 13.00 -9.66
CA TRP A 29 -21.32 13.79 -8.76
C TRP A 29 -20.60 15.01 -8.18
N LEU A 30 -19.27 14.94 -7.97
CA LEU A 30 -18.43 16.06 -7.58
C LEU A 30 -18.11 17.02 -8.74
N GLY A 31 -18.65 16.80 -9.96
CA GLY A 31 -18.47 17.67 -11.11
C GLY A 31 -17.29 17.33 -12.02
N TYR A 32 -16.58 16.22 -11.78
CA TYR A 32 -15.52 15.77 -12.69
C TYR A 32 -16.11 15.15 -13.96
N GLY A 33 -15.50 15.47 -15.12
CA GLY A 33 -15.96 14.98 -16.41
C GLY A 33 -14.97 15.28 -17.53
N GLY A 34 -15.38 14.93 -18.77
CA GLY A 34 -14.60 15.17 -19.97
C GLY A 34 -13.40 14.23 -20.16
N ARG A 35 -12.55 14.59 -21.15
CA ARG A 35 -11.41 13.75 -21.58
C ARG A 35 -10.38 13.50 -20.49
N GLY A 36 -10.04 14.54 -19.74
CA GLY A 36 -9.05 14.43 -18.65
C GLY A 36 -9.53 13.49 -17.55
N PHE A 37 -10.80 13.55 -17.18
CA PHE A 37 -11.41 12.64 -16.22
C PHE A 37 -11.40 11.18 -16.72
N ALA A 38 -11.79 10.94 -17.97
CA ALA A 38 -11.78 9.61 -18.56
C ALA A 38 -10.38 8.99 -18.54
N ALA A 39 -9.35 9.74 -18.94
CA ALA A 39 -7.95 9.28 -18.89
C ALA A 39 -7.49 8.98 -17.45
N THR A 40 -7.86 9.82 -16.49
CA THR A 40 -7.58 9.64 -15.07
C THR A 40 -8.24 8.38 -14.51
N LEU A 41 -9.52 8.19 -14.82
CA LEU A 41 -10.27 7.00 -14.38
C LEU A 41 -9.69 5.72 -15.01
N THR A 42 -9.26 5.78 -16.27
CA THR A 42 -8.55 4.66 -16.93
C THR A 42 -7.26 4.30 -16.19
N ALA A 43 -6.43 5.29 -15.88
CA ALA A 43 -5.18 5.05 -15.15
C ALA A 43 -5.42 4.51 -13.74
N PHE A 44 -6.36 5.10 -13.02
CA PHE A 44 -6.77 4.62 -11.69
C PHE A 44 -7.25 3.17 -11.74
N SER A 45 -8.18 2.87 -12.64
CA SER A 45 -8.76 1.53 -12.78
C SER A 45 -7.71 0.48 -13.12
N PHE A 46 -6.74 0.81 -13.97
CA PHE A 46 -5.63 -0.09 -14.30
C PHE A 46 -4.73 -0.37 -13.08
N TYR A 47 -4.18 0.66 -12.44
CA TYR A 47 -3.28 0.46 -11.31
C TYR A 47 -3.95 -0.24 -10.15
N PHE A 48 -5.18 0.13 -9.84
CA PHE A 48 -5.98 -0.51 -8.80
C PHE A 48 -6.37 -1.95 -9.19
N GLY A 49 -6.64 -2.20 -10.46
CA GLY A 49 -6.91 -3.53 -11.00
C GLY A 49 -5.72 -4.48 -10.85
N VAL A 50 -4.51 -4.03 -11.20
CA VAL A 50 -3.28 -4.83 -11.02
C VAL A 50 -3.05 -5.13 -9.54
N MET A 51 -3.19 -4.14 -8.66
CA MET A 51 -3.11 -4.33 -7.21
C MET A 51 -4.02 -5.45 -6.72
N LEU A 52 -5.30 -5.41 -7.09
CA LEU A 52 -6.29 -6.40 -6.64
C LEU A 52 -6.11 -7.76 -7.31
N LEU A 53 -5.85 -7.80 -8.62
CA LEU A 53 -5.70 -9.07 -9.37
C LEU A 53 -4.50 -9.87 -8.92
N LEU A 54 -3.37 -9.23 -8.61
CA LEU A 54 -2.19 -9.93 -8.09
C LEU A 54 -2.40 -10.44 -6.65
N ALA A 55 -3.45 -10.02 -5.95
CA ALA A 55 -3.87 -10.61 -4.68
C ALA A 55 -4.83 -11.80 -4.84
N ALA A 56 -5.30 -12.09 -6.07
CA ALA A 56 -6.20 -13.21 -6.35
C ALA A 56 -5.46 -14.53 -6.37
N ARG A 57 -6.10 -15.56 -5.81
CA ARG A 57 -5.54 -16.92 -5.78
C ARG A 57 -5.19 -17.43 -7.17
N GLY A 58 -3.93 -17.84 -7.36
CA GLY A 58 -3.42 -18.45 -8.58
C GLY A 58 -3.11 -17.49 -9.72
N VAL A 59 -3.41 -16.19 -9.58
CA VAL A 59 -3.12 -15.20 -10.63
C VAL A 59 -1.62 -14.91 -10.78
N PRO A 60 -0.84 -14.63 -9.71
CA PRO A 60 0.60 -14.42 -9.86
C PRO A 60 1.32 -15.62 -10.46
N GLU A 61 0.97 -16.82 -10.01
CA GLU A 61 1.56 -18.07 -10.48
C GLU A 61 1.23 -18.33 -11.95
N SER A 62 -0.04 -18.17 -12.35
CA SER A 62 -0.49 -18.33 -13.73
C SER A 62 0.15 -17.29 -14.66
N PHE A 63 0.29 -16.05 -14.20
CA PHE A 63 0.91 -14.99 -14.97
C PHE A 63 2.41 -15.25 -15.17
N SER A 64 3.12 -15.60 -14.09
CA SER A 64 4.55 -15.96 -14.14
C SER A 64 4.84 -17.25 -14.93
N SER A 65 3.95 -18.24 -14.89
CA SER A 65 4.14 -19.50 -15.65
C SER A 65 4.00 -19.30 -17.16
N ARG A 66 3.15 -18.36 -17.60
CA ARG A 66 2.93 -18.06 -19.02
C ARG A 66 4.01 -17.16 -19.62
N LEU A 67 4.54 -16.20 -18.86
CA LEU A 67 5.41 -15.13 -19.34
C LEU A 67 6.84 -15.19 -18.80
N GLY A 68 7.10 -16.15 -17.88
CA GLY A 68 8.41 -16.31 -17.27
C GLY A 68 8.90 -15.06 -16.57
N GLY A 69 10.20 -14.78 -16.63
CA GLY A 69 10.84 -13.59 -16.06
C GLY A 69 10.39 -12.26 -16.69
N GLY A 70 9.71 -12.30 -17.85
CA GLY A 70 9.15 -11.11 -18.51
C GLY A 70 7.89 -10.57 -17.87
N SER A 71 7.22 -11.33 -16.98
CA SER A 71 5.95 -10.96 -16.39
C SER A 71 5.99 -9.63 -15.63
N GLY A 72 7.03 -9.40 -14.82
CA GLY A 72 7.22 -8.14 -14.09
C GLY A 72 7.48 -6.95 -15.02
N TYR A 73 8.29 -7.13 -16.05
CA TYR A 73 8.56 -6.09 -17.04
C TYR A 73 7.31 -5.74 -17.86
N LEU A 74 6.45 -6.70 -18.15
CA LEU A 74 5.18 -6.43 -18.83
C LEU A 74 4.27 -5.56 -17.96
N VAL A 75 4.16 -5.83 -16.66
CA VAL A 75 3.42 -4.95 -15.73
C VAL A 75 4.02 -3.56 -15.69
N GLY A 76 5.36 -3.44 -15.63
CA GLY A 76 6.04 -2.15 -15.68
C GLY A 76 5.80 -1.38 -16.98
N ALA A 77 5.93 -2.04 -18.13
CA ALA A 77 5.66 -1.43 -19.44
C ALA A 77 4.20 -0.98 -19.57
N ALA A 78 3.25 -1.80 -19.11
CA ALA A 78 1.84 -1.43 -19.08
C ALA A 78 1.58 -0.26 -18.14
N ALA A 79 2.24 -0.19 -16.99
CA ALA A 79 2.14 0.94 -16.07
C ALA A 79 2.64 2.24 -16.71
N LEU A 80 3.79 2.22 -17.39
CA LEU A 80 4.26 3.39 -18.15
C LEU A 80 3.30 3.77 -19.28
N PHE A 81 2.80 2.79 -20.04
CA PHE A 81 1.85 3.06 -21.13
C PHE A 81 0.57 3.74 -20.61
N VAL A 82 0.04 3.27 -19.51
CA VAL A 82 -1.16 3.85 -18.87
C VAL A 82 -0.88 5.25 -18.33
N TYR A 83 0.34 5.52 -17.81
CA TYR A 83 0.76 6.88 -17.49
C TYR A 83 0.73 7.79 -18.73
N LEU A 84 1.20 7.32 -19.88
CA LEU A 84 1.17 8.09 -21.12
C LEU A 84 -0.27 8.41 -21.55
N ILE A 85 -1.21 7.45 -21.43
CA ILE A 85 -2.64 7.69 -21.66
C ILE A 85 -3.16 8.81 -20.74
N TYR A 86 -2.82 8.75 -19.45
CA TYR A 86 -3.17 9.78 -18.47
C TYR A 86 -2.59 11.14 -18.90
N ALA A 87 -1.28 11.21 -19.14
CA ALA A 87 -0.59 12.47 -19.42
C ALA A 87 -1.08 13.16 -20.70
N ILE A 88 -1.34 12.37 -21.76
CA ILE A 88 -1.89 12.87 -23.03
C ILE A 88 -3.37 13.28 -22.84
N GLY A 89 -4.16 12.44 -22.17
CA GLY A 89 -5.59 12.69 -21.95
C GLY A 89 -5.87 13.92 -21.10
N THR A 90 -5.00 14.22 -20.14
CA THR A 90 -5.07 15.41 -19.27
C THR A 90 -4.31 16.62 -19.82
N SER A 91 -3.65 16.49 -21.00
CA SER A 91 -2.79 17.55 -21.60
C SER A 91 -1.61 17.96 -20.73
N THR A 92 -1.08 17.02 -19.92
CA THR A 92 0.03 17.28 -18.98
C THR A 92 1.34 16.59 -19.40
N PHE A 93 1.39 16.00 -20.57
CA PHE A 93 2.57 15.28 -21.08
C PHE A 93 3.80 16.19 -21.18
N THR A 94 4.91 15.71 -20.61
CA THR A 94 6.26 16.24 -20.89
C THR A 94 7.26 15.09 -20.90
N PHE A 95 8.34 15.20 -21.71
CA PHE A 95 9.38 14.17 -21.76
C PHE A 95 10.09 13.98 -20.42
N SER A 96 10.26 15.06 -19.64
CA SER A 96 10.87 14.98 -18.31
C SER A 96 10.03 14.14 -17.33
N ARG A 97 8.72 14.37 -17.29
CA ARG A 97 7.81 13.56 -16.44
C ARG A 97 7.78 12.09 -16.89
N ALA A 98 7.67 11.86 -18.19
CA ALA A 98 7.69 10.50 -18.74
C ALA A 98 9.01 9.78 -18.43
N GLY A 99 10.14 10.46 -18.52
CA GLY A 99 11.45 9.92 -18.16
C GLY A 99 11.56 9.59 -16.67
N VAL A 100 11.05 10.44 -15.77
CA VAL A 100 11.04 10.16 -14.33
C VAL A 100 10.14 8.98 -14.01
N ILE A 101 8.94 8.90 -14.60
CA ILE A 101 8.06 7.73 -14.41
C ILE A 101 8.72 6.45 -14.94
N ALA A 102 9.37 6.50 -16.10
CA ALA A 102 10.12 5.36 -16.64
C ALA A 102 11.23 4.91 -15.66
N ALA A 103 11.96 5.85 -15.06
CA ALA A 103 12.99 5.54 -14.05
C ALA A 103 12.36 4.92 -12.79
N ILE A 104 11.26 5.48 -12.27
CA ILE A 104 10.52 4.94 -11.12
C ILE A 104 10.06 3.50 -11.39
N VAL A 105 9.70 3.17 -12.62
CA VAL A 105 9.25 1.83 -13.00
C VAL A 105 10.44 0.90 -13.22
N PHE A 106 11.37 1.25 -14.11
CA PHE A 106 12.34 0.27 -14.61
C PHE A 106 13.60 0.13 -13.76
N VAL A 107 14.01 1.14 -12.97
CA VAL A 107 15.17 1.00 -12.09
C VAL A 107 14.91 -0.04 -10.98
N PRO A 108 13.78 0.00 -10.24
CA PRO A 108 13.48 -1.05 -9.27
C PRO A 108 13.34 -2.45 -9.89
N LEU A 109 12.74 -2.56 -11.08
CA LEU A 109 12.60 -3.84 -11.77
C LEU A 109 13.96 -4.42 -12.19
N ALA A 110 14.87 -3.58 -12.69
CA ALA A 110 16.23 -3.99 -13.05
C ALA A 110 17.04 -4.44 -11.83
N LEU A 111 16.92 -3.71 -10.71
CA LEU A 111 17.54 -4.11 -9.43
C LEU A 111 17.00 -5.46 -8.94
N ALA A 112 15.67 -5.64 -8.94
CA ALA A 112 15.05 -6.89 -8.57
C ALA A 112 15.51 -8.06 -9.46
N ALA A 113 15.57 -7.86 -10.77
CA ALA A 113 16.03 -8.87 -11.71
C ALA A 113 17.51 -9.22 -11.51
N SER A 114 18.38 -8.24 -11.19
CA SER A 114 19.79 -8.52 -10.89
C SER A 114 20.00 -9.42 -9.67
N ALA A 115 19.00 -9.49 -8.79
CA ALA A 115 19.00 -10.35 -7.61
C ALA A 115 18.18 -11.65 -7.79
N GLU A 116 17.62 -11.95 -8.98
CA GLU A 116 16.68 -13.06 -9.18
C GLU A 116 17.21 -14.41 -8.66
N ARG A 117 18.51 -14.67 -8.81
CA ARG A 117 19.18 -15.89 -8.36
C ARG A 117 19.68 -15.86 -6.92
N GLN A 118 19.57 -14.70 -6.25
CA GLN A 118 20.01 -14.56 -4.86
C GLN A 118 18.85 -14.87 -3.88
N PRO A 119 19.13 -15.28 -2.65
CA PRO A 119 18.09 -15.44 -1.64
C PRO A 119 17.39 -14.10 -1.37
N PRO A 120 16.10 -14.11 -0.96
CA PRO A 120 15.40 -12.91 -0.55
C PRO A 120 16.10 -12.22 0.64
N GLY A 121 16.22 -10.89 0.58
CA GLY A 121 16.99 -10.08 1.52
C GLY A 121 18.41 -9.78 1.06
N ALA A 122 18.70 -9.92 -0.24
CA ALA A 122 19.90 -9.39 -0.86
C ALA A 122 19.91 -7.85 -0.82
N TRP A 123 21.08 -7.21 -0.92
CA TRP A 123 21.18 -5.75 -0.82
C TRP A 123 20.36 -5.02 -1.90
N GLN A 124 20.20 -5.64 -3.09
CA GLN A 124 19.37 -5.11 -4.16
C GLN A 124 17.88 -5.05 -3.77
N ASP A 125 17.42 -6.03 -2.99
CA ASP A 125 16.04 -6.04 -2.49
C ASP A 125 15.79 -4.84 -1.56
N TYR A 126 16.73 -4.56 -0.66
CA TYR A 126 16.64 -3.40 0.24
C TYR A 126 16.76 -2.08 -0.50
N LEU A 127 17.62 -2.00 -1.51
CA LEU A 127 17.74 -0.80 -2.34
C LEU A 127 16.48 -0.56 -3.17
N THR A 128 15.90 -1.62 -3.75
CA THR A 128 14.61 -1.57 -4.46
C THR A 128 13.50 -1.06 -3.54
N LEU A 129 13.40 -1.63 -2.32
CA LEU A 129 12.38 -1.24 -1.36
C LEU A 129 12.58 0.21 -0.88
N ALA A 130 13.82 0.61 -0.59
CA ALA A 130 14.15 1.97 -0.18
C ALA A 130 13.84 2.99 -1.29
N GLY A 131 14.16 2.68 -2.54
CA GLY A 131 13.86 3.53 -3.69
C GLY A 131 12.34 3.73 -3.87
N ILE A 132 11.56 2.66 -3.75
CA ILE A 132 10.09 2.73 -3.79
C ILE A 132 9.56 3.59 -2.63
N TRP A 133 10.04 3.34 -1.40
CA TRP A 133 9.60 4.10 -0.23
C TRP A 133 9.96 5.58 -0.33
N VAL A 134 11.19 5.91 -0.75
CA VAL A 134 11.64 7.30 -0.99
C VAL A 134 10.78 7.98 -2.04
N THR A 135 10.41 7.26 -3.11
CA THR A 135 9.50 7.78 -4.14
C THR A 135 8.14 8.12 -3.56
N VAL A 136 7.53 7.23 -2.79
CA VAL A 136 6.22 7.50 -2.16
C VAL A 136 6.30 8.68 -1.19
N LYS A 137 7.36 8.75 -0.39
CA LYS A 137 7.48 9.74 0.71
C LYS A 137 7.87 11.14 0.23
N PHE A 138 8.75 11.24 -0.76
CA PHE A 138 9.44 12.49 -1.10
C PHE A 138 9.26 12.93 -2.56
N SER A 139 8.61 12.13 -3.42
CA SER A 139 8.42 12.57 -4.81
C SER A 139 7.45 13.76 -4.89
N PRO A 140 7.65 14.67 -5.85
CA PRO A 140 6.71 15.74 -6.12
C PRO A 140 5.49 15.18 -6.86
N SER A 141 4.62 14.46 -6.14
CA SER A 141 3.48 13.74 -6.71
C SER A 141 2.61 14.64 -7.58
N HIS A 142 2.35 15.89 -7.14
CA HIS A 142 1.58 16.85 -7.93
C HIS A 142 2.26 17.23 -9.25
N TRP A 143 3.58 17.28 -9.29
CA TRP A 143 4.31 17.50 -10.54
C TRP A 143 4.20 16.30 -11.49
N LEU A 144 4.23 15.06 -10.98
CA LEU A 144 4.05 13.85 -11.79
C LEU A 144 2.62 13.68 -12.29
N TRP A 145 1.65 14.01 -11.43
CA TRP A 145 0.20 13.82 -11.63
C TRP A 145 -0.57 15.12 -11.40
N PRO A 146 -0.48 16.13 -12.29
CA PRO A 146 -1.05 17.45 -12.03
C PRO A 146 -2.59 17.48 -11.98
N TYR A 147 -3.26 16.48 -12.58
CA TYR A 147 -4.71 16.40 -12.65
C TYR A 147 -5.22 15.19 -11.84
N PRO A 148 -6.37 15.26 -11.17
CA PRO A 148 -7.25 16.43 -11.01
C PRO A 148 -6.89 17.29 -9.79
N ASN A 149 -6.14 16.77 -8.80
CA ASN A 149 -5.74 17.49 -7.59
C ASN A 149 -4.61 16.77 -6.83
N GLU A 150 -4.03 17.43 -5.84
CA GLU A 150 -2.88 16.94 -5.06
C GLU A 150 -3.14 15.63 -4.30
N ARG A 151 -4.36 15.44 -3.76
CA ARG A 151 -4.68 14.23 -2.99
C ARG A 151 -4.68 13.00 -3.90
N LEU A 152 -5.25 13.12 -5.11
CA LEU A 152 -5.23 12.05 -6.09
C LEU A 152 -3.85 11.85 -6.71
N ALA A 153 -3.04 12.91 -6.84
CA ALA A 153 -1.65 12.79 -7.24
C ALA A 153 -0.85 11.86 -6.31
N TYR A 154 -1.04 11.99 -4.99
CA TYR A 154 -0.45 11.08 -4.02
C TYR A 154 -0.94 9.64 -4.20
N VAL A 155 -2.26 9.44 -4.35
CA VAL A 155 -2.84 8.11 -4.57
C VAL A 155 -2.27 7.45 -5.84
N PHE A 156 -2.12 8.18 -6.94
CA PHE A 156 -1.49 7.66 -8.16
C PHE A 156 -0.03 7.27 -7.96
N THR A 157 0.73 8.07 -7.22
CA THR A 157 2.12 7.73 -6.89
C THR A 157 2.19 6.46 -6.05
N VAL A 158 1.35 6.32 -5.03
CA VAL A 158 1.26 5.10 -4.20
C VAL A 158 0.90 3.88 -5.04
N LEU A 159 -0.13 3.98 -5.88
CA LEU A 159 -0.56 2.87 -6.74
C LEU A 159 0.49 2.48 -7.77
N LEU A 160 1.15 3.43 -8.42
CA LEU A 160 2.26 3.15 -9.33
C LEU A 160 3.39 2.42 -8.59
N CYS A 161 3.84 2.95 -7.47
CA CYS A 161 4.91 2.35 -6.65
C CYS A 161 4.54 0.96 -6.14
N LEU A 162 3.27 0.75 -5.74
CA LEU A 162 2.78 -0.56 -5.34
C LEU A 162 2.79 -1.56 -6.51
N ASN A 163 2.37 -1.14 -7.72
CA ASN A 163 2.45 -1.98 -8.91
C ASN A 163 3.89 -2.37 -9.25
N VAL A 164 4.82 -1.43 -9.15
CA VAL A 164 6.26 -1.68 -9.34
C VAL A 164 6.78 -2.66 -8.28
N ALA A 165 6.42 -2.46 -7.01
CA ALA A 165 6.81 -3.36 -5.93
C ALA A 165 6.24 -4.78 -6.11
N LEU A 166 4.98 -4.91 -6.55
CA LEU A 166 4.36 -6.20 -6.88
C LEU A 166 5.08 -6.86 -8.07
N ALA A 167 5.37 -6.10 -9.12
CA ALA A 167 6.14 -6.62 -10.26
C ALA A 167 7.54 -7.09 -9.85
N ALA A 168 8.24 -6.30 -9.03
CA ALA A 168 9.58 -6.62 -8.54
C ALA A 168 9.58 -7.85 -7.63
N PHE A 169 8.76 -7.87 -6.58
CA PHE A 169 8.87 -8.86 -5.51
C PHE A 169 7.95 -10.07 -5.65
N VAL A 170 6.78 -9.93 -6.30
CA VAL A 170 5.86 -11.05 -6.51
C VAL A 170 6.15 -11.76 -7.84
N LEU A 171 6.41 -11.01 -8.93
CA LEU A 171 6.54 -11.59 -10.26
C LEU A 171 8.00 -11.91 -10.65
N ILE A 172 8.97 -11.02 -10.38
CA ILE A 172 10.39 -11.25 -10.70
C ILE A 172 11.06 -12.05 -9.58
N ARG A 173 11.13 -11.51 -8.37
CA ARG A 173 11.82 -12.14 -7.23
C ARG A 173 11.09 -13.36 -6.68
N LYS A 174 9.77 -13.47 -6.91
CA LYS A 174 8.92 -14.53 -6.39
C LYS A 174 9.15 -14.77 -4.90
N THR A 175 9.25 -13.67 -4.15
CA THR A 175 9.60 -13.67 -2.73
C THR A 175 8.58 -14.49 -1.94
N PRO A 176 9.00 -15.55 -1.23
CA PRO A 176 8.07 -16.40 -0.50
C PRO A 176 7.60 -15.76 0.80
N GLY A 177 6.37 -16.09 1.23
CA GLY A 177 5.84 -15.70 2.54
C GLY A 177 5.38 -14.25 2.67
N ILE A 178 5.24 -13.52 1.56
CA ILE A 178 4.73 -12.12 1.57
C ILE A 178 3.32 -12.06 2.18
N GLY A 179 2.47 -13.03 1.87
CA GLY A 179 1.07 -13.02 2.33
C GLY A 179 0.20 -12.02 1.56
N TYR A 180 0.54 -11.73 0.29
CA TYR A 180 -0.23 -10.83 -0.56
C TYR A 180 -1.46 -11.55 -1.12
N ASN A 181 -2.56 -11.51 -0.38
CA ASN A 181 -3.80 -12.19 -0.75
C ASN A 181 -5.01 -11.51 -0.14
N ILE A 182 -6.17 -11.64 -0.78
CA ILE A 182 -7.47 -11.33 -0.20
C ILE A 182 -8.14 -12.64 0.18
N GLY A 183 -8.28 -12.86 1.46
CA GLY A 183 -8.90 -14.07 2.00
C GLY A 183 -9.33 -13.88 3.43
N TRP A 184 -9.93 -14.91 4.00
CA TRP A 184 -10.32 -14.89 5.39
C TRP A 184 -10.10 -16.27 6.04
N GLY A 185 -9.50 -16.27 7.21
CA GLY A 185 -9.31 -17.45 8.04
C GLY A 185 -10.21 -17.42 9.28
N SER A 186 -10.65 -18.56 9.78
CA SER A 186 -11.57 -18.65 10.91
C SER A 186 -11.11 -17.92 12.18
N ARG A 187 -9.79 -17.79 12.37
CA ARG A 187 -9.21 -17.10 13.55
C ARG A 187 -8.74 -15.67 13.25
N TRP A 188 -8.86 -15.19 12.01
CA TRP A 188 -8.35 -13.86 11.66
C TRP A 188 -9.12 -12.76 12.36
N SER A 189 -10.45 -12.89 12.48
CA SER A 189 -11.28 -11.93 13.24
C SER A 189 -10.77 -11.72 14.66
N PHE A 190 -10.37 -12.81 15.33
CA PHE A 190 -9.78 -12.72 16.68
C PHE A 190 -8.47 -11.92 16.66
N PHE A 191 -7.54 -12.22 15.74
CA PHE A 191 -6.24 -11.53 15.71
C PHE A 191 -6.41 -10.06 15.32
N VAL A 192 -7.28 -9.75 14.35
CA VAL A 192 -7.56 -8.37 13.94
C VAL A 192 -8.19 -7.58 15.10
N LEU A 193 -9.24 -8.12 15.72
CA LEU A 193 -9.93 -7.45 16.81
C LEU A 193 -9.03 -7.31 18.05
N ALA A 194 -8.29 -8.36 18.43
CA ALA A 194 -7.39 -8.31 19.56
C ALA A 194 -6.26 -7.28 19.36
N SER A 195 -5.64 -7.24 18.16
CA SER A 195 -4.64 -6.23 17.83
C SER A 195 -5.20 -4.82 17.94
N PHE A 196 -6.38 -4.57 17.36
CA PHE A 196 -7.02 -3.26 17.42
C PHE A 196 -7.34 -2.85 18.86
N LEU A 197 -8.01 -3.70 19.63
CA LEU A 197 -8.45 -3.36 21.00
C LEU A 197 -7.27 -3.16 21.96
N VAL A 198 -6.26 -4.04 21.90
CA VAL A 198 -5.08 -3.91 22.77
C VAL A 198 -4.27 -2.69 22.39
N PHE A 199 -4.06 -2.43 21.08
CA PHE A 199 -3.42 -1.21 20.63
C PHE A 199 -4.19 0.04 21.10
N ALA A 200 -5.49 0.11 20.87
CA ALA A 200 -6.31 1.25 21.29
C ALA A 200 -6.23 1.48 22.80
N GLY A 201 -6.29 0.40 23.59
CA GLY A 201 -6.14 0.45 25.05
C GLY A 201 -4.79 1.00 25.53
N ILE A 202 -3.74 0.86 24.74
CA ILE A 202 -2.42 1.42 25.03
C ILE A 202 -2.23 2.82 24.42
N ALA A 203 -2.56 2.96 23.13
CA ALA A 203 -2.23 4.14 22.36
C ALA A 203 -3.11 5.35 22.69
N ILE A 204 -4.39 5.14 23.05
CA ILE A 204 -5.29 6.25 23.43
C ILE A 204 -4.83 6.91 24.73
N PRO A 205 -4.63 6.19 25.87
CA PRO A 205 -4.11 6.80 27.09
C PRO A 205 -2.73 7.40 26.90
N LEU A 206 -1.82 6.69 26.23
CA LEU A 206 -0.47 7.20 25.96
C LEU A 206 -0.50 8.47 25.11
N GLY A 207 -1.20 8.45 23.97
CA GLY A 207 -1.30 9.57 23.05
C GLY A 207 -1.94 10.82 23.65
N THR A 208 -2.96 10.61 24.52
CA THR A 208 -3.57 11.69 25.30
C THR A 208 -2.61 12.22 26.35
N GLY A 209 -1.94 11.33 27.08
CA GLY A 209 -0.99 11.70 28.15
C GLY A 209 0.23 12.46 27.65
N ILE A 210 0.74 12.16 26.44
CA ILE A 210 1.83 12.91 25.81
C ILE A 210 1.35 14.11 24.98
N HIS A 211 0.08 14.48 25.07
CA HIS A 211 -0.55 15.56 24.30
C HIS A 211 -0.33 15.44 22.78
N PHE A 212 -0.47 14.24 22.24
CA PHE A 212 -0.36 13.98 20.81
C PHE A 212 -1.74 13.87 20.15
N ILE A 213 -2.76 13.46 20.90
CA ILE A 213 -4.15 13.41 20.47
C ILE A 213 -5.07 13.96 21.57
N HIS A 214 -6.20 14.50 21.15
CA HIS A 214 -7.34 14.79 22.04
C HIS A 214 -8.62 14.31 21.39
N PHE A 215 -9.60 13.94 22.22
CA PHE A 215 -10.90 13.47 21.74
C PHE A 215 -11.69 14.62 21.14
N ALA A 216 -11.99 14.54 19.84
CA ALA A 216 -12.71 15.56 19.06
C ALA A 216 -13.51 14.88 17.94
N PRO A 217 -14.59 14.15 18.26
CA PRO A 217 -15.29 13.30 17.31
C PRO A 217 -16.02 14.12 16.23
N GLN A 218 -15.99 13.60 15.00
CA GLN A 218 -16.64 14.20 13.82
C GLN A 218 -18.00 13.57 13.57
N TRP A 219 -18.98 13.91 14.39
CA TRP A 219 -20.34 13.36 14.28
C TRP A 219 -21.06 13.66 12.97
N HIS A 220 -20.59 14.67 12.22
CA HIS A 220 -21.17 15.10 10.94
C HIS A 220 -20.42 14.56 9.72
N ALA A 221 -19.61 13.52 9.89
CA ALA A 221 -18.83 12.94 8.78
C ALA A 221 -19.72 12.43 7.62
N GLY A 222 -20.96 11.98 7.93
CA GLY A 222 -21.92 11.57 6.90
C GLY A 222 -21.35 10.53 5.93
N TRP A 223 -21.57 10.76 4.64
CA TRP A 223 -21.07 9.89 3.57
C TRP A 223 -19.55 9.91 3.39
N SER A 224 -18.83 10.90 3.94
CA SER A 224 -17.38 10.92 3.87
C SER A 224 -16.74 9.78 4.66
N LEU A 225 -17.39 9.26 5.71
CA LEU A 225 -16.88 8.16 6.53
C LEU A 225 -16.62 6.88 5.72
N PRO A 226 -17.58 6.28 5.00
CA PRO A 226 -17.33 5.05 4.26
C PRO A 226 -16.33 5.26 3.10
N PHE A 227 -16.40 6.38 2.38
CA PHE A 227 -15.46 6.65 1.28
C PHE A 227 -14.03 6.80 1.77
N LEU A 228 -13.82 7.56 2.85
CA LEU A 228 -12.50 7.75 3.43
C LEU A 228 -11.97 6.46 4.05
N SER A 229 -12.83 5.65 4.67
CA SER A 229 -12.45 4.34 5.22
C SER A 229 -11.96 3.39 4.14
N ILE A 230 -12.63 3.35 2.98
CA ILE A 230 -12.20 2.58 1.81
C ILE A 230 -10.87 3.13 1.27
N ALA A 231 -10.72 4.46 1.18
CA ALA A 231 -9.50 5.09 0.71
C ALA A 231 -8.31 4.81 1.65
N ILE A 232 -8.50 4.90 2.95
CA ILE A 232 -7.48 4.57 3.96
C ILE A 232 -7.06 3.10 3.80
N LEU A 233 -8.01 2.17 3.68
CA LEU A 233 -7.69 0.76 3.54
C LEU A 233 -6.84 0.48 2.29
N PHE A 234 -7.27 0.95 1.12
CA PHE A 234 -6.64 0.57 -0.15
C PHE A 234 -5.45 1.43 -0.56
N PHE A 235 -5.37 2.69 -0.12
CA PHE A 235 -4.36 3.64 -0.60
C PHE A 235 -3.39 4.11 0.48
N THR A 236 -3.60 3.71 1.74
CA THR A 236 -2.67 3.94 2.85
C THR A 236 -2.28 2.63 3.50
N ALA A 237 -3.22 1.98 4.19
CA ALA A 237 -2.93 0.82 5.03
C ALA A 237 -2.39 -0.39 4.23
N TRP A 238 -3.05 -0.79 3.15
CA TRP A 238 -2.60 -1.96 2.38
C TRP A 238 -1.23 -1.75 1.72
N PRO A 239 -0.94 -0.64 0.99
CA PRO A 239 0.39 -0.38 0.46
C PRO A 239 1.47 -0.34 1.54
N GLU A 240 1.22 0.30 2.67
CA GLU A 240 2.18 0.37 3.77
C GLU A 240 2.42 -1.02 4.39
N GLU A 241 1.37 -1.79 4.65
CA GLU A 241 1.52 -3.15 5.18
C GLU A 241 2.24 -4.09 4.19
N PHE A 242 2.02 -3.92 2.89
CA PHE A 242 2.78 -4.66 1.90
C PHE A 242 4.27 -4.33 1.96
N LEU A 243 4.64 -3.05 2.00
CA LEU A 243 6.05 -2.62 2.06
C LEU A 243 6.71 -3.02 3.39
N PHE A 244 6.04 -2.75 4.53
CA PHE A 244 6.65 -2.94 5.84
C PHE A 244 6.53 -4.37 6.37
N ARG A 245 5.44 -5.10 6.12
CA ARG A 245 5.24 -6.47 6.64
C ARG A 245 5.57 -7.52 5.59
N GLY A 246 4.95 -7.42 4.42
CA GLY A 246 5.19 -8.37 3.34
C GLY A 246 6.63 -8.38 2.84
N LEU A 247 7.26 -7.22 2.75
CA LEU A 247 8.63 -7.10 2.25
C LEU A 247 9.64 -6.87 3.37
N LEU A 248 9.67 -5.72 4.01
CA LEU A 248 10.74 -5.35 4.95
C LEU A 248 10.86 -6.33 6.13
N GLN A 249 9.77 -6.58 6.87
CA GLN A 249 9.76 -7.51 8.00
C GLN A 249 10.13 -8.92 7.55
N ASN A 250 9.56 -9.39 6.44
CA ASN A 250 9.84 -10.72 5.88
C ASN A 250 11.33 -10.86 5.50
N MET A 251 11.90 -9.89 4.80
CA MET A 251 13.31 -9.92 4.40
C MET A 251 14.25 -9.81 5.61
N LEU A 252 13.97 -8.91 6.57
CA LEU A 252 14.76 -8.77 7.79
C LEU A 252 14.72 -10.05 8.63
N SER A 253 13.57 -10.72 8.74
CA SER A 253 13.46 -12.02 9.41
C SER A 253 14.35 -13.09 8.77
N ARG A 254 14.40 -13.11 7.43
CA ARG A 254 15.24 -14.06 6.68
C ARG A 254 16.73 -13.73 6.80
N SER A 255 17.11 -12.48 6.61
CA SER A 255 18.52 -12.05 6.69
C SER A 255 19.11 -12.24 8.09
N SER A 256 18.33 -11.93 9.14
CA SER A 256 18.75 -12.12 10.54
C SER A 256 18.57 -13.54 11.06
N LYS A 257 17.88 -14.41 10.30
CA LYS A 257 17.44 -15.74 10.74
C LYS A 257 16.61 -15.70 12.03
N SER A 258 15.93 -14.59 12.29
CA SER A 258 15.14 -14.35 13.50
C SER A 258 13.86 -13.58 13.18
N ASP A 259 12.72 -14.25 13.34
CA ASP A 259 11.40 -13.63 13.16
C ASP A 259 11.17 -12.49 14.15
N LEU A 260 11.73 -12.60 15.34
CA LEU A 260 11.61 -11.57 16.37
C LEU A 260 12.41 -10.31 15.99
N ALA A 261 13.65 -10.50 15.53
CA ALA A 261 14.47 -9.38 15.07
C ALA A 261 13.83 -8.65 13.88
N GLY A 262 13.34 -9.40 12.88
CA GLY A 262 12.64 -8.81 11.74
C GLY A 262 11.40 -8.02 12.15
N TRP A 263 10.58 -8.56 13.04
CA TRP A 263 9.39 -7.92 13.57
C TRP A 263 9.68 -6.59 14.29
N TRP A 264 10.62 -6.61 15.24
CA TRP A 264 11.01 -5.41 15.98
C TRP A 264 11.64 -4.35 15.09
N SER A 265 12.61 -4.73 14.26
CA SER A 265 13.30 -3.80 13.37
C SER A 265 12.36 -3.15 12.37
N ALA A 266 11.47 -3.92 11.73
CA ALA A 266 10.49 -3.36 10.81
C ALA A 266 9.50 -2.43 11.50
N SER A 267 9.10 -2.71 12.76
CA SER A 267 8.20 -1.86 13.53
C SER A 267 8.86 -0.53 13.92
N VAL A 268 10.14 -0.56 14.31
CA VAL A 268 10.92 0.64 14.60
C VAL A 268 11.10 1.48 13.34
N LEU A 269 11.46 0.87 12.20
CA LEU A 269 11.60 1.57 10.93
C LEU A 269 10.27 2.15 10.45
N PHE A 270 9.16 1.46 10.69
CA PHE A 270 7.82 2.00 10.45
C PHE A 270 7.55 3.24 11.31
N GLY A 271 7.88 3.23 12.58
CA GLY A 271 7.80 4.41 13.44
C GLY A 271 8.63 5.58 12.90
N PHE A 272 9.88 5.34 12.55
CA PHE A 272 10.77 6.37 11.99
C PHE A 272 10.31 6.93 10.65
N SER A 273 9.58 6.16 9.85
CA SER A 273 9.00 6.67 8.60
C SER A 273 8.00 7.82 8.82
N HIS A 274 7.51 7.99 10.06
CA HIS A 274 6.56 9.03 10.45
C HIS A 274 7.21 10.27 11.12
N ILE A 275 8.53 10.30 11.27
CA ILE A 275 9.25 11.36 12.01
C ILE A 275 9.02 12.77 11.46
N THR A 276 8.70 12.88 10.17
CA THR A 276 8.41 14.16 9.48
C THR A 276 6.93 14.53 9.45
N ASN A 277 6.04 13.64 9.90
CA ASN A 277 4.61 13.88 9.87
C ASN A 277 4.21 14.85 10.99
N LEU A 278 3.38 15.86 10.68
CA LEU A 278 2.93 16.89 11.63
C LEU A 278 4.08 17.67 12.29
N GLY A 279 5.20 17.86 11.55
CA GLY A 279 6.39 18.57 12.01
C GLY A 279 7.60 17.65 12.23
N PHE A 280 8.82 18.23 12.22
CA PHE A 280 10.06 17.50 12.39
C PHE A 280 10.89 18.07 13.55
N PRO A 281 11.46 17.22 14.42
CA PRO A 281 11.25 15.78 14.55
C PRO A 281 10.02 15.45 15.42
N ASN A 282 9.09 14.62 14.92
CA ASN A 282 7.92 14.23 15.70
C ASN A 282 8.11 12.89 16.41
N TRP A 283 8.82 12.90 17.53
CA TRP A 283 9.09 11.70 18.33
C TRP A 283 7.83 11.07 18.94
N ARG A 284 6.79 11.88 19.22
CA ARG A 284 5.50 11.37 19.71
C ARG A 284 4.85 10.46 18.68
N TYR A 285 4.89 10.87 17.42
CA TYR A 285 4.40 10.05 16.31
C TYR A 285 5.25 8.79 16.15
N VAL A 286 6.59 8.91 16.17
CA VAL A 286 7.52 7.76 16.07
C VAL A 286 7.19 6.70 17.10
N ILE A 287 6.98 7.07 18.36
CA ILE A 287 6.66 6.13 19.46
C ILE A 287 5.33 5.42 19.15
N LEU A 288 4.25 6.17 18.89
CA LEU A 288 2.93 5.59 18.66
C LEU A 288 2.89 4.72 17.39
N ALA A 289 3.53 5.17 16.31
CA ALA A 289 3.62 4.39 15.07
C ALA A 289 4.50 3.14 15.24
N THR A 290 5.57 3.18 16.07
CA THR A 290 6.34 1.98 16.40
C THR A 290 5.49 0.95 17.13
N ILE A 291 4.70 1.40 18.13
CA ILE A 291 3.77 0.51 18.85
C ILE A 291 2.72 -0.06 17.88
N ALA A 292 2.10 0.77 17.04
CA ALA A 292 1.18 0.32 16.00
C ALA A 292 1.83 -0.73 15.10
N GLY A 293 3.07 -0.46 14.69
CA GLY A 293 3.90 -1.36 13.90
C GLY A 293 4.05 -2.75 14.51
N LEU A 294 4.19 -2.86 15.83
CA LEU A 294 4.27 -4.14 16.52
C LEU A 294 2.95 -4.92 16.37
N PHE A 295 1.80 -4.27 16.50
CA PHE A 295 0.49 -4.94 16.37
C PHE A 295 0.19 -5.35 14.93
N TYR A 296 0.53 -4.51 13.93
CA TYR A 296 0.39 -4.85 12.51
C TYR A 296 1.28 -6.05 12.16
N GLY A 297 2.56 -6.00 12.56
CA GLY A 297 3.52 -7.07 12.33
C GLY A 297 3.15 -8.37 13.06
N TRP A 298 2.58 -8.29 14.27
CA TRP A 298 2.07 -9.45 14.99
C TRP A 298 0.88 -10.08 14.26
N THR A 299 -0.08 -9.28 13.79
CA THR A 299 -1.24 -9.77 13.01
C THR A 299 -0.77 -10.46 11.73
N TRP A 300 0.16 -9.85 10.98
CA TRP A 300 0.73 -10.47 9.79
C TRP A 300 1.41 -11.81 10.09
N ARG A 301 2.22 -11.90 11.14
CA ARG A 301 2.87 -13.16 11.55
C ARG A 301 1.88 -14.26 11.92
N ARG A 302 0.74 -13.93 12.51
CA ARG A 302 -0.28 -14.89 12.93
C ARG A 302 -1.19 -15.33 11.79
N THR A 303 -1.39 -14.51 10.80
CA THR A 303 -2.32 -14.74 9.70
C THR A 303 -1.62 -15.05 8.37
N ASN A 304 -0.36 -14.65 8.22
CA ASN A 304 0.35 -14.60 6.94
C ASN A 304 -0.49 -13.88 5.87
N SER A 305 -1.08 -12.73 6.24
CA SER A 305 -1.93 -11.95 5.36
C SER A 305 -1.70 -10.46 5.53
N ILE A 306 -1.32 -9.82 4.42
CA ILE A 306 -1.24 -8.36 4.33
C ILE A 306 -2.63 -7.75 4.53
N PHE A 307 -3.67 -8.36 3.99
CA PHE A 307 -5.03 -7.85 4.12
C PHE A 307 -5.49 -7.81 5.58
N ALA A 308 -5.22 -8.86 6.38
CA ALA A 308 -5.55 -8.86 7.79
C ALA A 308 -4.80 -7.77 8.58
N SER A 309 -3.51 -7.57 8.28
CA SER A 309 -2.71 -6.48 8.88
C SER A 309 -3.24 -5.10 8.46
N ALA A 310 -3.57 -4.92 7.18
CA ALA A 310 -4.13 -3.69 6.65
C ALA A 310 -5.51 -3.34 7.26
N LEU A 311 -6.31 -4.33 7.62
CA LEU A 311 -7.57 -4.08 8.33
C LEU A 311 -7.34 -3.52 9.74
N VAL A 312 -6.34 -4.02 10.47
CA VAL A 312 -5.97 -3.44 11.79
C VAL A 312 -5.49 -2.01 11.61
N HIS A 313 -4.58 -1.79 10.66
CA HIS A 313 -4.03 -0.47 10.36
C HIS A 313 -5.15 0.50 9.97
N ALA A 314 -5.99 0.16 9.00
CA ALA A 314 -7.11 1.00 8.58
C ALA A 314 -8.09 1.29 9.73
N ALA A 315 -8.40 0.31 10.58
CA ALA A 315 -9.28 0.52 11.74
C ALA A 315 -8.69 1.55 12.72
N ILE A 316 -7.38 1.52 12.94
CA ILE A 316 -6.66 2.48 13.78
C ILE A 316 -6.70 3.87 13.16
N ASP A 317 -6.37 4.01 11.88
CA ASP A 317 -6.36 5.29 11.18
C ASP A 317 -7.76 5.91 11.07
N ILE A 318 -8.79 5.09 10.81
CA ILE A 318 -10.19 5.51 10.79
C ILE A 318 -10.59 6.03 12.17
N THR A 319 -10.26 5.29 13.24
CA THR A 319 -10.54 5.68 14.62
C THR A 319 -9.88 7.02 14.95
N TRP A 320 -8.58 7.14 14.61
CA TRP A 320 -7.87 8.39 14.77
C TRP A 320 -8.55 9.54 14.01
N HIS A 321 -8.77 9.34 12.72
CA HIS A 321 -9.27 10.40 11.83
C HIS A 321 -10.65 10.93 12.23
N PHE A 322 -11.55 10.06 12.73
CA PHE A 322 -12.92 10.43 13.05
C PHE A 322 -13.17 10.75 14.52
N LEU A 323 -12.36 10.25 15.44
CA LEU A 323 -12.58 10.44 16.87
C LEU A 323 -11.54 11.34 17.55
N PHE A 324 -10.39 11.53 16.95
CA PHE A 324 -9.29 12.28 17.56
C PHE A 324 -8.74 13.36 16.64
N ARG A 325 -8.05 14.33 17.23
CA ARG A 325 -7.27 15.37 16.53
C ARG A 325 -5.88 15.43 17.12
N ALA A 326 -4.91 15.81 16.27
CA ALA A 326 -3.63 16.33 16.74
C ALA A 326 -3.85 17.73 17.35
N PRO A 327 -3.04 18.13 18.31
CA PRO A 327 -3.11 19.46 18.91
C PRO A 327 -2.89 20.57 17.89
#